data_c84f1e058fb4edb76a571d2f719ed7ac
#
_entry.id   c84f1e058fb4edb76a571d2f719ed7ac
#
_cell.length_a   1.000
_cell.length_b   1.000
_cell.length_c   1.000
_cell.angle_alpha   90.00
_cell.angle_beta   90.00
_cell.angle_gamma   90.00
#
_symmetry.space_group_name_H-M   'P 1'
#
loop_
_entity.id
_entity.type
_entity.pdbx_description
1 polymer ?
#
loop_
_entity_poly.entity_id
_entity_poly.type
_entity_poly.pdbx_seq_one_letter_code
_entity_poly.pdbx_strand_id
1 'polypeptide(L)'
;MKTLACFLLIACTTLHAADEGWTSLFNGKDLTGWKVNENTATFSVKDGAIVAHGPRSHCFYVGDFHNHSFKDFELKVDVMTLPGSNGGIYIQTQYQDQSWPEKGFEVQVNNTYVGDPRRTGSLYEVKDNSAKVAQDNRWFTEDIVAKGGTITIKVDGKLVGEWTQPAGWAGTKDFPGRRIGAGTIALQGHDPGSTVYYKNIRIKLR
;
A
#
# COMPACT_ATOMS: atom_id res chain seq x y z
N MET A 1 -55.28 -37.01 12.04
CA MET A 1 -54.08 -36.54 12.74
C MET A 1 -53.11 -35.94 11.70
N LYS A 2 -52.95 -34.63 11.67
CA LYS A 2 -52.03 -33.94 10.74
C LYS A 2 -50.82 -33.52 11.53
N THR A 3 -49.65 -34.14 11.24
CA THR A 3 -48.39 -33.88 11.91
C THR A 3 -47.77 -32.61 11.26
N LEU A 4 -47.64 -31.54 12.02
CA LEU A 4 -47.04 -30.30 11.62
C LEU A 4 -45.51 -30.43 11.83
N ALA A 5 -44.74 -30.51 10.76
CA ALA A 5 -43.27 -30.49 10.84
C ALA A 5 -42.79 -29.03 10.93
N CYS A 6 -42.21 -28.70 12.07
CA CYS A 6 -41.59 -27.38 12.33
C CYS A 6 -40.16 -27.41 11.79
N PHE A 7 -39.92 -26.75 10.66
CA PHE A 7 -38.54 -26.51 10.17
C PHE A 7 -37.88 -25.40 10.98
N LEU A 8 -36.92 -25.75 11.78
CA LEU A 8 -36.06 -24.79 12.49
C LEU A 8 -35.01 -24.27 11.49
N LEU A 9 -35.17 -23.03 10.99
CA LEU A 9 -34.13 -22.35 10.25
C LEU A 9 -33.02 -21.95 11.24
N ILE A 10 -31.89 -22.65 11.21
CA ILE A 10 -30.68 -22.21 11.88
C ILE A 10 -30.04 -21.12 11.00
N ALA A 11 -30.24 -19.86 11.39
CA ALA A 11 -29.49 -18.74 10.83
C ALA A 11 -28.03 -18.87 11.27
N CYS A 12 -27.19 -19.34 10.34
CA CYS A 12 -25.74 -19.34 10.51
C CYS A 12 -25.25 -17.89 10.42
N THR A 13 -25.20 -17.19 11.56
CA THR A 13 -24.53 -15.90 11.65
C THR A 13 -23.03 -16.18 11.57
N THR A 14 -22.43 -15.96 10.40
CA THR A 14 -20.98 -15.86 10.29
C THR A 14 -20.55 -14.66 11.14
N LEU A 15 -20.05 -14.92 12.35
CA LEU A 15 -19.29 -13.90 13.08
C LEU A 15 -18.07 -13.58 12.20
N HIS A 16 -18.12 -12.46 11.48
CA HIS A 16 -16.92 -11.78 11.08
C HIS A 16 -16.28 -11.33 12.38
N ALA A 17 -15.16 -11.97 12.76
CA ALA A 17 -14.28 -11.41 13.78
C ALA A 17 -14.01 -9.97 13.35
N ALA A 18 -14.51 -9.00 14.11
CA ALA A 18 -14.32 -7.60 13.83
C ALA A 18 -12.81 -7.38 13.68
N ASP A 19 -12.41 -6.70 12.63
CA ASP A 19 -11.02 -6.27 12.38
C ASP A 19 -10.68 -5.21 13.44
N GLU A 20 -10.55 -5.64 14.72
CA GLU A 20 -10.39 -4.75 15.85
C GLU A 20 -9.21 -3.79 15.63
N GLY A 21 -9.52 -2.52 15.52
CA GLY A 21 -8.56 -1.43 15.36
C GLY A 21 -8.07 -1.18 13.94
N TRP A 22 -8.59 -1.88 12.92
CA TRP A 22 -8.32 -1.57 11.51
C TRP A 22 -9.30 -0.53 10.97
N THR A 23 -8.76 0.44 10.22
CA THR A 23 -9.55 1.43 9.49
C THR A 23 -9.28 1.27 8.00
N SER A 24 -10.34 1.18 7.19
CA SER A 24 -10.20 1.20 5.73
C SER A 24 -9.91 2.63 5.25
N LEU A 25 -8.86 2.78 4.47
CA LEU A 25 -8.51 4.05 3.83
C LEU A 25 -9.12 4.20 2.43
N PHE A 26 -9.67 3.12 1.87
CA PHE A 26 -10.30 3.11 0.55
C PHE A 26 -11.69 2.48 0.64
N ASN A 27 -12.69 3.16 0.08
CA ASN A 27 -14.09 2.75 0.14
C ASN A 27 -14.50 1.70 -0.92
N GLY A 28 -13.60 1.34 -1.85
CA GLY A 28 -13.86 0.41 -2.94
C GLY A 28 -14.72 0.96 -4.08
N LYS A 29 -15.07 2.24 -4.09
CA LYS A 29 -16.02 2.83 -5.05
C LYS A 29 -15.42 3.98 -5.85
N ASP A 30 -14.73 4.88 -5.19
CA ASP A 30 -14.17 6.10 -5.75
C ASP A 30 -12.93 6.57 -4.98
N LEU A 31 -12.30 7.64 -5.45
CA LEU A 31 -11.12 8.24 -4.83
C LEU A 31 -11.46 9.23 -3.70
N THR A 32 -12.63 9.16 -3.08
CA THR A 32 -12.95 9.98 -1.90
C THR A 32 -11.90 9.74 -0.79
N GLY A 33 -11.31 10.81 -0.26
CA GLY A 33 -10.20 10.74 0.69
C GLY A 33 -8.82 10.54 0.06
N TRP A 34 -8.73 10.55 -1.28
CA TRP A 34 -7.49 10.45 -2.03
C TRP A 34 -7.33 11.63 -2.98
N LYS A 35 -6.11 12.13 -3.14
CA LYS A 35 -5.78 13.24 -4.02
C LYS A 35 -4.64 12.85 -4.95
N VAL A 36 -4.91 12.86 -6.24
CA VAL A 36 -3.91 12.63 -7.29
C VAL A 36 -3.17 13.94 -7.58
N ASN A 37 -1.86 13.86 -7.73
CA ASN A 37 -1.05 15.03 -8.10
C ASN A 37 -0.99 15.24 -9.63
N GLU A 38 0.16 15.44 -10.20
CA GLU A 38 0.44 15.96 -11.56
C GLU A 38 -0.41 15.38 -12.73
N ASN A 39 -0.69 14.09 -12.78
CA ASN A 39 -1.44 13.44 -13.87
C ASN A 39 -2.68 12.72 -13.33
N THR A 40 -3.76 13.45 -13.16
CA THR A 40 -4.98 12.93 -12.52
C THR A 40 -5.59 11.72 -13.24
N ALA A 41 -5.44 11.63 -14.58
CA ALA A 41 -5.95 10.53 -15.38
C ALA A 41 -5.18 9.19 -15.16
N THR A 42 -4.02 9.23 -14.51
CA THR A 42 -3.25 8.01 -14.18
C THR A 42 -3.98 7.11 -13.20
N PHE A 43 -4.87 7.65 -12.37
CA PHE A 43 -5.59 6.89 -11.38
C PHE A 43 -7.09 6.82 -11.69
N SER A 44 -7.63 5.64 -11.58
CA SER A 44 -9.08 5.36 -11.72
C SER A 44 -9.50 4.30 -10.71
N VAL A 45 -10.82 4.08 -10.58
CA VAL A 45 -11.35 2.97 -9.78
C VAL A 45 -12.10 2.02 -10.70
N LYS A 46 -11.76 0.74 -10.62
CA LYS A 46 -12.38 -0.33 -11.39
C LYS A 46 -12.48 -1.59 -10.55
N ASP A 47 -13.64 -2.22 -10.54
CA ASP A 47 -13.91 -3.51 -9.88
C ASP A 47 -13.45 -3.54 -8.39
N GLY A 48 -13.69 -2.44 -7.67
CA GLY A 48 -13.34 -2.31 -6.25
C GLY A 48 -11.84 -2.08 -5.99
N ALA A 49 -11.06 -1.76 -7.01
CA ALA A 49 -9.64 -1.46 -6.88
C ALA A 49 -9.28 -0.07 -7.43
N ILE A 50 -8.32 0.61 -6.82
CA ILE A 50 -7.62 1.73 -7.43
C ILE A 50 -6.67 1.16 -8.48
N VAL A 51 -6.75 1.68 -9.70
CA VAL A 51 -5.89 1.31 -10.83
C VAL A 51 -4.95 2.47 -11.13
N ALA A 52 -3.66 2.22 -11.07
CA ALA A 52 -2.61 3.13 -11.53
C ALA A 52 -2.15 2.70 -12.92
N HIS A 53 -2.47 3.49 -13.95
CA HIS A 53 -2.06 3.27 -15.34
C HIS A 53 -1.99 4.61 -16.08
N GLY A 54 -0.82 5.03 -16.45
CA GLY A 54 -0.60 6.31 -17.12
C GLY A 54 0.77 6.94 -16.82
N PRO A 55 0.99 8.20 -17.20
CA PRO A 55 2.21 8.92 -16.86
C PRO A 55 2.47 8.96 -15.37
N ARG A 56 3.74 9.22 -14.97
CA ARG A 56 4.11 9.36 -13.57
C ARG A 56 3.11 10.24 -12.82
N SER A 57 2.62 9.74 -11.71
CA SER A 57 1.72 10.46 -10.79
C SER A 57 1.65 9.72 -9.46
N HIS A 58 1.17 10.37 -8.41
CA HIS A 58 0.97 9.76 -7.11
C HIS A 58 -0.42 10.10 -6.57
N CYS A 59 -1.06 9.10 -5.96
CA CYS A 59 -2.36 9.23 -5.33
C CYS A 59 -2.17 9.20 -3.82
N PHE A 60 -2.28 10.37 -3.17
CA PHE A 60 -2.05 10.56 -1.73
C PHE A 60 -3.34 10.41 -0.95
N TYR A 61 -3.27 9.69 0.18
CA TYR A 61 -4.36 9.70 1.14
C TYR A 61 -4.42 11.06 1.85
N VAL A 62 -5.56 11.72 1.76
CA VAL A 62 -5.86 13.04 2.36
C VAL A 62 -7.17 13.01 3.18
N GLY A 63 -7.69 11.81 3.47
CA GLY A 63 -8.89 11.64 4.27
C GLY A 63 -8.69 12.02 5.74
N ASP A 64 -9.78 12.14 6.47
CA ASP A 64 -9.79 12.71 7.83
C ASP A 64 -9.21 11.77 8.91
N PHE A 65 -9.10 10.45 8.62
CA PHE A 65 -8.61 9.52 9.62
C PHE A 65 -7.22 9.91 10.10
N HIS A 66 -7.09 10.19 11.39
CA HIS A 66 -5.88 10.62 12.08
C HIS A 66 -5.19 11.82 11.39
N ASN A 67 -5.97 12.73 10.79
CA ASN A 67 -5.46 13.86 9.98
C ASN A 67 -4.46 13.42 8.91
N HIS A 68 -4.63 12.23 8.32
CA HIS A 68 -3.73 11.59 7.34
C HIS A 68 -2.24 11.68 7.73
N SER A 69 -1.93 11.55 9.01
CA SER A 69 -0.55 11.67 9.54
C SER A 69 -0.25 10.48 10.45
N PHE A 70 0.49 9.50 9.94
CA PHE A 70 0.76 8.21 10.56
C PHE A 70 2.26 8.07 10.84
N LYS A 71 2.63 7.74 12.08
CA LYS A 71 4.02 7.47 12.47
C LYS A 71 4.24 6.00 12.78
N ASP A 72 3.52 5.48 13.77
CA ASP A 72 3.58 4.08 14.17
C ASP A 72 2.26 3.40 13.78
N PHE A 73 2.33 2.46 12.84
CA PHE A 73 1.15 1.81 12.26
C PHE A 73 1.49 0.46 11.61
N GLU A 74 0.46 -0.28 11.30
CA GLU A 74 0.48 -1.40 10.37
C GLU A 74 -0.46 -1.07 9.21
N LEU A 75 0.04 -1.19 7.98
CA LEU A 75 -0.69 -0.94 6.74
C LEU A 75 -0.75 -2.25 5.95
N LYS A 76 -1.95 -2.65 5.53
CA LYS A 76 -2.15 -3.76 4.60
C LYS A 76 -2.76 -3.26 3.32
N VAL A 77 -2.19 -3.70 2.22
CA VAL A 77 -2.65 -3.37 0.87
C VAL A 77 -2.63 -4.64 0.04
N ASP A 78 -3.75 -4.99 -0.56
CA ASP A 78 -3.77 -6.01 -1.60
C ASP A 78 -3.38 -5.38 -2.93
N VAL A 79 -2.39 -5.98 -3.59
CA VAL A 79 -1.76 -5.47 -4.80
C VAL A 79 -1.81 -6.53 -5.90
N MET A 80 -2.00 -6.10 -7.14
CA MET A 80 -1.81 -6.94 -8.33
C MET A 80 -1.13 -6.11 -9.42
N THR A 81 -0.09 -6.66 -10.03
CA THR A 81 0.62 -6.07 -11.15
C THR A 81 0.30 -6.79 -12.45
N LEU A 82 0.28 -6.08 -13.58
CA LEU A 82 0.42 -6.72 -14.88
C LEU A 82 1.91 -6.94 -15.19
N PRO A 83 2.25 -7.86 -16.13
CA PRO A 83 3.65 -8.11 -16.51
C PRO A 83 4.38 -6.83 -16.93
N GLY A 84 5.62 -6.66 -16.46
CA GLY A 84 6.45 -5.50 -16.77
C GLY A 84 6.03 -4.20 -16.07
N SER A 85 5.20 -4.28 -15.03
CA SER A 85 4.75 -3.09 -14.30
C SER A 85 5.67 -2.74 -13.13
N ASN A 86 5.81 -1.44 -12.89
CA ASN A 86 6.45 -0.83 -11.74
C ASN A 86 5.44 0.09 -11.02
N GLY A 87 5.50 0.10 -9.70
CA GLY A 87 4.69 0.91 -8.81
C GLY A 87 5.31 0.95 -7.43
N GLY A 88 4.59 1.52 -6.46
CA GLY A 88 5.06 1.62 -5.08
C GLY A 88 3.98 2.07 -4.12
N ILE A 89 4.22 1.78 -2.85
CA ILE A 89 3.43 2.27 -1.73
C ILE A 89 4.34 3.17 -0.90
N TYR A 90 4.06 4.47 -0.90
CA TYR A 90 4.77 5.42 -0.05
C TYR A 90 4.14 5.46 1.33
N ILE A 91 4.99 5.48 2.35
CA ILE A 91 4.60 5.57 3.76
C ILE A 91 5.31 6.75 4.43
N GLN A 92 4.68 7.35 5.45
CA GLN A 92 5.21 8.49 6.19
C GLN A 92 5.61 9.65 5.26
N THR A 93 4.96 9.75 4.08
CA THR A 93 5.22 10.77 3.07
C THR A 93 4.39 12.04 3.30
N GLN A 94 4.56 13.03 2.45
CA GLN A 94 3.78 14.27 2.44
C GLN A 94 3.27 14.55 1.04
N TYR A 95 2.07 15.15 0.95
CA TYR A 95 1.55 15.60 -0.33
C TYR A 95 2.53 16.59 -0.99
N GLN A 96 2.77 16.39 -2.27
CA GLN A 96 3.49 17.31 -3.13
C GLN A 96 2.83 17.34 -4.52
N ASP A 97 2.87 18.50 -5.18
CA ASP A 97 2.13 18.72 -6.42
C ASP A 97 2.70 17.94 -7.61
N GLN A 98 3.97 17.61 -7.61
CA GLN A 98 4.66 16.95 -8.71
C GLN A 98 5.90 16.18 -8.28
N SER A 99 6.48 15.40 -9.19
CA SER A 99 7.70 14.63 -9.00
C SER A 99 7.54 13.41 -8.06
N TRP A 100 8.63 12.73 -7.80
CA TRP A 100 8.67 11.61 -6.86
C TRP A 100 8.57 12.12 -5.43
N PRO A 101 7.80 11.47 -4.54
CA PRO A 101 7.71 11.88 -3.14
C PRO A 101 9.08 11.93 -2.47
N GLU A 102 9.45 13.11 -1.97
CA GLU A 102 10.77 13.36 -1.39
C GLU A 102 10.88 12.89 0.06
N LYS A 103 9.75 12.79 0.77
CA LYS A 103 9.71 12.44 2.19
C LYS A 103 9.13 11.05 2.43
N GLY A 104 9.50 10.46 3.57
CA GLY A 104 9.08 9.13 3.96
C GLY A 104 9.81 8.06 3.15
N PHE A 105 9.17 6.93 2.93
CA PHE A 105 9.78 5.77 2.28
C PHE A 105 8.86 5.22 1.21
N GLU A 106 9.44 4.59 0.23
CA GLU A 106 8.74 3.81 -0.78
C GLU A 106 8.95 2.32 -0.51
N VAL A 107 7.86 1.58 -0.41
CA VAL A 107 7.84 0.12 -0.49
C VAL A 107 7.53 -0.25 -1.93
N GLN A 108 8.50 -0.88 -2.58
CA GLN A 108 8.48 -1.17 -4.01
C GLN A 108 7.44 -2.21 -4.39
N VAL A 109 6.74 -1.97 -5.49
CA VAL A 109 5.84 -2.90 -6.17
C VAL A 109 6.40 -3.19 -7.57
N ASN A 110 7.20 -4.24 -7.71
CA ASN A 110 7.83 -4.63 -8.98
C ASN A 110 8.08 -6.15 -9.01
N ASN A 111 7.27 -6.88 -9.75
CA ASN A 111 7.48 -8.32 -9.91
C ASN A 111 8.38 -8.64 -11.11
N THR A 112 8.21 -7.95 -12.25
CA THR A 112 8.90 -8.30 -13.51
C THR A 112 9.40 -7.09 -14.32
N TYR A 113 9.22 -5.85 -13.85
CA TYR A 113 9.76 -4.68 -14.54
C TYR A 113 11.30 -4.72 -14.56
N VAL A 114 11.86 -4.68 -15.75
CA VAL A 114 13.31 -4.89 -15.95
C VAL A 114 14.14 -3.62 -15.78
N GLY A 115 13.52 -2.44 -15.85
CA GLY A 115 14.20 -1.15 -15.73
C GLY A 115 14.70 -0.82 -14.32
N ASP A 116 14.27 -1.59 -13.29
CA ASP A 116 14.75 -1.49 -11.92
C ASP A 116 15.00 -2.89 -11.34
N PRO A 117 16.18 -3.17 -10.76
CA PRO A 117 16.48 -4.46 -10.14
C PRO A 117 15.77 -4.71 -8.82
N ARG A 118 15.25 -3.65 -8.17
CA ARG A 118 14.54 -3.73 -6.89
C ARG A 118 13.18 -4.38 -7.09
N ARG A 119 12.89 -5.40 -6.32
CA ARG A 119 11.64 -6.16 -6.41
C ARG A 119 10.67 -5.78 -5.30
N THR A 120 9.43 -6.24 -5.46
CA THR A 120 8.35 -6.10 -4.48
C THR A 120 8.85 -6.35 -3.06
N GLY A 121 8.50 -5.46 -2.14
CA GLY A 121 8.92 -5.50 -0.74
C GLY A 121 10.30 -4.89 -0.46
N SER A 122 11.00 -4.30 -1.47
CA SER A 122 12.15 -3.44 -1.19
C SER A 122 11.70 -2.18 -0.43
N LEU A 123 12.47 -1.76 0.57
CA LEU A 123 12.44 -0.38 1.05
C LEU A 123 13.42 0.41 0.16
N TYR A 124 12.88 1.09 -0.85
CA TYR A 124 13.60 1.63 -2.01
C TYR A 124 14.84 2.44 -1.61
N GLU A 125 16.02 2.03 -2.09
CA GLU A 125 17.36 2.60 -1.80
C GLU A 125 17.77 2.62 -0.32
N VAL A 126 17.06 1.89 0.53
CA VAL A 126 17.38 1.78 1.96
C VAL A 126 17.67 0.33 2.33
N LYS A 127 16.79 -0.59 1.93
CA LYS A 127 16.93 -2.03 2.12
C LYS A 127 16.30 -2.74 0.93
N ASP A 128 17.10 -2.99 -0.10
CA ASP A 128 16.63 -3.57 -1.34
C ASP A 128 16.41 -5.08 -1.22
N ASN A 129 15.38 -5.56 -1.90
CA ASN A 129 15.09 -6.98 -2.17
C ASN A 129 15.23 -7.24 -3.67
N SER A 130 15.98 -8.26 -4.06
CA SER A 130 16.09 -8.73 -5.45
C SER A 130 15.35 -10.03 -5.73
N ALA A 131 14.82 -10.68 -4.70
CA ALA A 131 14.08 -11.93 -4.84
C ALA A 131 12.67 -11.69 -5.37
N LYS A 132 12.20 -12.57 -6.25
CA LYS A 132 10.81 -12.60 -6.72
C LYS A 132 9.94 -13.21 -5.63
N VAL A 133 9.18 -12.37 -4.92
CA VAL A 133 8.32 -12.77 -3.79
C VAL A 133 6.85 -12.80 -4.15
N ALA A 134 6.45 -12.21 -5.28
CA ALA A 134 5.09 -12.20 -5.80
C ALA A 134 5.08 -12.45 -7.32
N GLN A 135 3.89 -12.61 -7.91
CA GLN A 135 3.68 -12.91 -9.32
C GLN A 135 2.70 -11.92 -9.94
N ASP A 136 2.95 -11.56 -11.21
CA ASP A 136 2.00 -10.77 -11.99
C ASP A 136 0.68 -11.50 -12.21
N ASN A 137 -0.39 -10.74 -12.44
CA ASN A 137 -1.77 -11.22 -12.62
C ASN A 137 -2.32 -12.01 -11.41
N ARG A 138 -1.71 -11.87 -10.24
CA ARG A 138 -2.18 -12.47 -8.99
C ARG A 138 -2.21 -11.41 -7.90
N TRP A 139 -3.25 -11.43 -7.09
CA TRP A 139 -3.31 -10.63 -5.88
C TRP A 139 -2.34 -11.18 -4.85
N PHE A 140 -1.60 -10.29 -4.23
CA PHE A 140 -0.76 -10.54 -3.05
C PHE A 140 -0.98 -9.40 -2.04
N THR A 141 -0.69 -9.63 -0.79
CA THR A 141 -0.81 -8.61 0.26
C THR A 141 0.58 -8.12 0.65
N GLU A 142 0.81 -6.80 0.55
CA GLU A 142 1.90 -6.14 1.26
C GLU A 142 1.42 -5.72 2.66
N ASP A 143 2.12 -6.20 3.69
CA ASP A 143 1.91 -5.87 5.09
C ASP A 143 3.14 -5.09 5.58
N ILE A 144 2.94 -3.81 5.86
CA ILE A 144 4.00 -2.85 6.17
C ILE A 144 3.79 -2.37 7.61
N VAL A 145 4.73 -2.70 8.50
CA VAL A 145 4.70 -2.25 9.89
C VAL A 145 5.79 -1.20 10.10
N ALA A 146 5.38 0.03 10.43
CA ALA A 146 6.28 1.06 10.93
C ALA A 146 6.05 1.21 12.43
N LYS A 147 7.08 0.95 13.26
CA LYS A 147 6.96 1.04 14.71
C LYS A 147 8.33 1.27 15.38
N GLY A 148 8.41 2.27 16.26
CA GLY A 148 9.59 2.48 17.10
C GLY A 148 10.89 2.71 16.29
N GLY A 149 10.80 3.29 15.09
CA GLY A 149 11.96 3.51 14.22
C GLY A 149 12.32 2.34 13.31
N THR A 150 11.55 1.25 13.34
CA THR A 150 11.72 0.06 12.48
C THR A 150 10.61 -0.03 11.45
N ILE A 151 10.95 -0.38 10.22
CA ILE A 151 10.02 -0.73 9.14
C ILE A 151 10.22 -2.21 8.83
N THR A 152 9.14 -2.98 8.94
CA THR A 152 9.08 -4.41 8.60
C THR A 152 8.13 -4.60 7.43
N ILE A 153 8.54 -5.30 6.39
CA ILE A 153 7.75 -5.54 5.18
C ILE A 153 7.55 -7.05 5.00
N LYS A 154 6.30 -7.47 4.87
CA LYS A 154 5.93 -8.84 4.54
C LYS A 154 5.13 -8.86 3.24
N VAL A 155 5.30 -9.92 2.46
CA VAL A 155 4.49 -10.22 1.28
C VAL A 155 3.84 -11.58 1.50
N ASP A 156 2.51 -11.64 1.44
CA ASP A 156 1.72 -12.83 1.77
C ASP A 156 2.15 -13.48 3.10
N GLY A 157 2.36 -12.63 4.14
CA GLY A 157 2.76 -13.03 5.48
C GLY A 157 4.23 -13.43 5.65
N LYS A 158 5.01 -13.51 4.56
CA LYS A 158 6.45 -13.84 4.60
C LYS A 158 7.29 -12.59 4.74
N LEU A 159 8.22 -12.56 5.69
CA LEU A 159 9.18 -11.46 5.86
C LEU A 159 10.05 -11.31 4.61
N VAL A 160 10.06 -10.10 4.02
CA VAL A 160 10.87 -9.74 2.85
C VAL A 160 11.97 -8.75 3.24
N GLY A 161 11.63 -7.77 4.06
CA GLY A 161 12.58 -6.75 4.50
C GLY A 161 12.29 -6.27 5.92
N GLU A 162 13.36 -5.95 6.63
CA GLU A 162 13.30 -5.26 7.91
C GLU A 162 14.47 -4.29 8.00
N TRP A 163 14.19 -3.08 8.45
CA TRP A 163 15.19 -2.04 8.61
C TRP A 163 14.86 -1.15 9.80
N THR A 164 15.85 -0.91 10.63
CA THR A 164 15.77 0.04 11.75
C THR A 164 16.63 1.26 11.43
N GLN A 165 16.06 2.44 11.56
CA GLN A 165 16.78 3.68 11.29
C GLN A 165 17.98 3.84 12.24
N PRO A 166 19.21 3.91 11.73
CA PRO A 166 20.38 4.14 12.55
C PRO A 166 20.36 5.53 13.21
N ALA A 167 20.99 5.66 14.36
CA ALA A 167 21.23 6.97 14.97
C ALA A 167 22.01 7.87 13.99
N GLY A 168 21.59 9.14 13.87
CA GLY A 168 22.22 10.08 12.95
C GLY A 168 21.88 9.87 11.47
N TRP A 169 20.94 8.99 11.15
CA TRP A 169 20.52 8.76 9.76
C TRP A 169 20.07 10.06 9.09
N ALA A 170 20.67 10.39 7.96
CA ALA A 170 20.43 11.63 7.21
C ALA A 170 19.60 11.43 5.92
N GLY A 171 19.06 10.24 5.71
CA GLY A 171 18.47 9.82 4.44
C GLY A 171 19.51 9.20 3.52
N THR A 172 19.11 8.80 2.30
CA THR A 172 20.05 8.37 1.26
C THR A 172 20.62 9.60 0.53
N LYS A 173 21.66 9.39 -0.28
CA LYS A 173 22.27 10.48 -1.06
C LYS A 173 21.25 11.16 -1.98
N ASP A 174 20.42 10.36 -2.66
CA ASP A 174 19.47 10.86 -3.65
C ASP A 174 18.12 11.22 -3.02
N PHE A 175 17.81 10.68 -1.83
CA PHE A 175 16.58 10.93 -1.09
C PHE A 175 16.86 11.28 0.38
N PRO A 176 17.29 12.52 0.68
CA PRO A 176 17.59 12.95 2.05
C PRO A 176 16.35 12.99 2.96
N GLY A 177 15.14 12.94 2.39
CA GLY A 177 13.87 12.84 3.12
C GLY A 177 13.46 11.43 3.53
N ARG A 178 14.22 10.38 3.17
CA ARG A 178 14.00 8.98 3.61
C ARG A 178 14.31 8.85 5.10
N ARG A 179 13.39 9.33 5.95
CA ARG A 179 13.52 9.34 7.41
C ARG A 179 12.22 8.95 8.06
N ILE A 180 12.33 8.24 9.18
CA ILE A 180 11.17 7.94 10.03
C ILE A 180 10.54 9.24 10.52
N GLY A 181 9.24 9.36 10.34
CA GLY A 181 8.46 10.53 10.74
C GLY A 181 6.97 10.25 10.71
N ALA A 182 6.17 11.28 10.92
CA ALA A 182 4.74 11.21 10.68
C ALA A 182 4.43 11.75 9.29
N GLY A 183 3.52 11.07 8.58
CA GLY A 183 3.09 11.48 7.25
C GLY A 183 2.01 10.58 6.70
N THR A 184 1.61 10.83 5.48
CA THR A 184 0.52 10.10 4.83
C THR A 184 1.03 8.89 4.04
N ILE A 185 0.08 8.22 3.38
CA ILE A 185 0.30 7.11 2.45
C ILE A 185 0.10 7.64 1.03
N ALA A 186 0.87 7.16 0.06
CA ALA A 186 0.59 7.39 -1.34
C ALA A 186 0.82 6.13 -2.18
N LEU A 187 0.10 6.03 -3.29
CA LEU A 187 0.24 4.99 -4.29
C LEU A 187 0.92 5.57 -5.53
N GLN A 188 1.81 4.81 -6.14
CA GLN A 188 2.58 5.26 -7.30
C GLN A 188 1.94 4.77 -8.62
N GLY A 189 1.78 5.69 -9.57
CA GLY A 189 1.71 5.43 -10.99
C GLY A 189 3.07 5.78 -11.59
N HIS A 190 3.81 4.78 -12.05
CA HIS A 190 5.22 4.94 -12.41
C HIS A 190 5.42 5.47 -13.83
N ASP A 191 4.82 4.82 -14.81
CA ASP A 191 4.95 5.11 -16.23
C ASP A 191 3.78 4.54 -17.04
N PRO A 192 3.58 4.97 -18.30
CA PRO A 192 2.44 4.52 -19.13
C PRO A 192 2.44 3.02 -19.47
N GLY A 193 3.58 2.33 -19.35
CA GLY A 193 3.69 0.89 -19.57
C GLY A 193 3.29 0.06 -18.37
N SER A 194 3.21 0.69 -17.20
CA SER A 194 2.89 0.03 -15.94
C SER A 194 1.40 0.03 -15.65
N THR A 195 0.89 -1.08 -15.11
CA THR A 195 -0.47 -1.18 -14.57
C THR A 195 -0.45 -1.90 -13.24
N VAL A 196 -0.86 -1.21 -12.19
CA VAL A 196 -0.93 -1.75 -10.83
C VAL A 196 -2.31 -1.51 -10.24
N TYR A 197 -2.84 -2.52 -9.58
CA TYR A 197 -4.14 -2.50 -8.91
C TYR A 197 -3.91 -2.54 -7.39
N TYR A 198 -4.63 -1.71 -6.64
CA TYR A 198 -4.59 -1.63 -5.19
C TYR A 198 -5.99 -1.72 -4.61
N LYS A 199 -6.21 -2.58 -3.62
CA LYS A 199 -7.49 -2.67 -2.90
C LYS A 199 -7.29 -3.06 -1.44
N ASN A 200 -8.38 -3.12 -0.66
CA ASN A 200 -8.36 -3.51 0.75
C ASN A 200 -7.29 -2.73 1.55
N ILE A 201 -7.12 -1.44 1.21
CA ILE A 201 -6.15 -0.55 1.84
C ILE A 201 -6.64 -0.23 3.24
N ARG A 202 -6.00 -0.80 4.26
CA ARG A 202 -6.41 -0.66 5.65
C ARG A 202 -5.22 -0.43 6.56
N ILE A 203 -5.42 0.39 7.57
CA ILE A 203 -4.39 0.80 8.52
C ILE A 203 -4.84 0.53 9.96
N LYS A 204 -3.88 0.19 10.80
CA LYS A 204 -4.04 0.05 12.25
C LYS A 204 -2.95 0.84 12.95
N LEU A 205 -3.32 1.78 13.82
CA LEU A 205 -2.36 2.53 14.63
C LEU A 205 -1.70 1.62 15.68
N ARG A 206 -0.40 1.87 15.97
CA ARG A 206 0.40 1.04 16.87
C ARG A 206 0.98 1.84 18.02
#